data_104a1ac2164fe8e05eb574da212b23e2
#
_entry.id   104a1ac2164fe8e05eb574da212b23e2
#
_cell.length_a   1.000
_cell.length_b   1.000
_cell.length_c   1.000
_cell.angle_alpha   90.00
_cell.angle_beta   90.00
_cell.angle_gamma   90.00
#
_symmetry.space_group_name_H-M   'P 1'
#
loop_
_entity.id
_entity.type
_entity.pdbx_description
1 polymer ?
#
loop_
_entity_poly.entity_id
_entity_poly.type
_entity_poly.pdbx_seq_one_letter_code
_entity_poly.pdbx_strand_id
1 'polypeptide(L)'
;GKTEKMIGNWFEKRKNRDKIILASKVAGPGCDWIRGGGNNFSEKKISEAIEGSLRRLKTDYIDLYQLHWPERSTNFFGRRDYKVHEKEPEWNSFESILQALEKFIKSGKIRYIGISNETPYGLSRYLELSKNKNLPRMVSVQNPYSLVNRTYEIGMSEISIREKCGLLAYYPLASGALSGKYRNSQMPKNSRLTLFKGWERHLNPLARKAYDEYYKLSKEYNITMVQLAHAFVNSRPFITSNIIGATTMEQLKE
;
A
#
# COMPACT_ATOMS: atom_id res chain seq x y z
N GLY A 1 4.32 2.24 -14.35
CA GLY A 1 5.02 3.17 -15.16
C GLY A 1 4.35 4.47 -15.53
N LYS A 2 3.04 4.53 -15.91
CA LYS A 2 2.41 5.80 -16.36
C LYS A 2 2.38 6.85 -15.25
N THR A 3 1.97 6.49 -14.03
CA THR A 3 1.92 7.40 -12.88
C THR A 3 3.29 8.00 -12.57
N GLU A 4 4.36 7.20 -12.57
CA GLU A 4 5.72 7.70 -12.33
C GLU A 4 6.15 8.71 -13.42
N LYS A 5 5.81 8.47 -14.69
CA LYS A 5 6.08 9.44 -15.77
C LYS A 5 5.35 10.77 -15.54
N MET A 6 4.08 10.71 -15.12
CA MET A 6 3.31 11.93 -14.82
C MET A 6 3.92 12.72 -13.66
N ILE A 7 4.29 12.02 -12.58
CA ILE A 7 4.97 12.63 -11.42
C ILE A 7 6.32 13.21 -11.84
N GLY A 8 7.12 12.49 -12.62
CA GLY A 8 8.42 12.98 -13.12
C GLY A 8 8.29 14.24 -13.97
N ASN A 9 7.29 14.30 -14.86
CA ASN A 9 7.01 15.52 -15.63
C ASN A 9 6.56 16.68 -14.73
N TRP A 10 5.82 16.39 -13.67
CA TRP A 10 5.42 17.38 -12.69
C TRP A 10 6.61 17.93 -11.89
N PHE A 11 7.53 17.07 -11.43
CA PHE A 11 8.79 17.50 -10.78
C PHE A 11 9.63 18.40 -11.69
N GLU A 12 9.80 17.99 -12.95
CA GLU A 12 10.55 18.78 -13.94
C GLU A 12 9.95 20.18 -14.13
N LYS A 13 8.61 20.26 -14.18
CA LYS A 13 7.89 21.53 -14.31
C LYS A 13 7.93 22.39 -13.04
N ARG A 14 7.81 21.77 -11.86
CA ARG A 14 7.65 22.48 -10.58
C ARG A 14 8.97 22.78 -9.88
N LYS A 15 10.05 22.04 -10.21
CA LYS A 15 11.37 22.19 -9.57
C LYS A 15 11.31 22.09 -8.02
N ASN A 16 10.50 21.16 -7.50
CA ASN A 16 10.21 21.04 -6.07
C ASN A 16 10.43 19.60 -5.55
N ARG A 17 11.29 18.81 -6.19
CA ARG A 17 11.56 17.43 -5.82
C ARG A 17 12.01 17.29 -4.37
N ASP A 18 12.82 18.21 -3.91
CA ASP A 18 13.36 18.29 -2.55
C ASP A 18 12.32 18.52 -1.45
N LYS A 19 11.15 19.06 -1.81
CA LYS A 19 10.03 19.34 -0.90
C LYS A 19 9.03 18.19 -0.79
N ILE A 20 9.24 17.10 -1.52
CA ILE A 20 8.28 16.00 -1.62
C ILE A 20 8.92 14.70 -1.13
N ILE A 21 8.25 14.02 -0.20
CA ILE A 21 8.58 12.65 0.16
C ILE A 21 7.98 11.73 -0.90
N LEU A 22 8.83 11.18 -1.76
CA LEU A 22 8.44 10.35 -2.88
C LEU A 22 8.54 8.87 -2.53
N ALA A 23 7.44 8.14 -2.72
CA ALA A 23 7.42 6.68 -2.57
C ALA A 23 7.18 5.98 -3.91
N SER A 24 7.88 4.88 -4.14
CA SER A 24 7.61 3.95 -5.25
C SER A 24 7.81 2.50 -4.80
N LYS A 25 7.54 1.54 -5.71
CA LYS A 25 7.51 0.11 -5.34
C LYS A 25 8.12 -0.77 -6.42
N VAL A 26 8.73 -1.89 -5.97
CA VAL A 26 8.99 -3.04 -6.84
C VAL A 26 7.82 -4.01 -6.76
N ALA A 27 7.31 -4.46 -7.91
CA ALA A 27 6.25 -5.46 -7.98
C ALA A 27 6.76 -6.84 -7.56
N GLY A 28 5.98 -7.55 -6.76
CA GLY A 28 6.16 -8.98 -6.51
C GLY A 28 5.74 -9.85 -7.71
N PRO A 29 5.70 -11.19 -7.56
CA PRO A 29 5.36 -12.12 -8.64
C PRO A 29 3.90 -12.01 -9.11
N GLY A 30 3.59 -12.63 -10.26
CA GLY A 30 2.22 -12.79 -10.76
C GLY A 30 1.67 -11.63 -11.59
N CYS A 31 2.51 -10.73 -12.08
CA CYS A 31 2.11 -9.62 -12.98
C CYS A 31 2.94 -9.63 -14.26
N ASP A 32 2.58 -10.45 -15.23
CA ASP A 32 3.36 -10.67 -16.46
C ASP A 32 3.46 -9.45 -17.36
N TRP A 33 2.52 -8.52 -17.26
CA TRP A 33 2.56 -7.23 -17.98
C TRP A 33 3.57 -6.21 -17.39
N ILE A 34 4.17 -6.49 -16.24
CA ILE A 34 5.18 -5.64 -15.62
C ILE A 34 6.56 -6.14 -16.02
N ARG A 35 7.31 -5.35 -16.77
CA ARG A 35 8.67 -5.66 -17.23
C ARG A 35 8.82 -7.00 -17.95
N GLY A 36 7.78 -7.45 -18.67
CA GLY A 36 7.79 -8.71 -19.39
C GLY A 36 7.62 -9.97 -18.52
N GLY A 37 7.16 -9.82 -17.28
CA GLY A 37 6.92 -10.93 -16.36
C GLY A 37 8.14 -11.32 -15.52
N GLY A 38 8.03 -12.49 -14.83
CA GLY A 38 9.10 -13.04 -14.00
C GLY A 38 9.53 -12.11 -12.87
N ASN A 39 8.60 -11.30 -12.34
CA ASN A 39 8.90 -10.38 -11.26
C ASN A 39 9.16 -11.14 -9.97
N ASN A 40 10.25 -10.80 -9.30
CA ASN A 40 10.66 -11.31 -7.99
C ASN A 40 11.55 -10.27 -7.30
N PHE A 41 12.05 -10.60 -6.12
CA PHE A 41 12.90 -9.71 -5.33
C PHE A 41 14.38 -10.08 -5.41
N SER A 42 14.83 -10.74 -6.48
CA SER A 42 16.26 -10.88 -6.74
C SER A 42 16.92 -9.51 -6.92
N GLU A 43 18.20 -9.42 -6.59
CA GLU A 43 18.97 -8.18 -6.74
C GLU A 43 18.84 -7.57 -8.14
N LYS A 44 18.91 -8.42 -9.18
CA LYS A 44 18.74 -7.98 -10.58
C LYS A 44 17.37 -7.33 -10.81
N LYS A 45 16.28 -7.94 -10.33
CA LYS A 45 14.91 -7.43 -10.52
C LYS A 45 14.62 -6.17 -9.69
N ILE A 46 15.18 -6.10 -8.49
CA ILE A 46 15.13 -4.89 -7.66
C ILE A 46 15.89 -3.74 -8.37
N SER A 47 17.08 -4.02 -8.89
CA SER A 47 17.88 -3.04 -9.64
C SER A 47 17.13 -2.51 -10.85
N GLU A 48 16.64 -3.39 -11.72
CA GLU A 48 15.85 -3.00 -12.90
C GLU A 48 14.64 -2.13 -12.53
N ALA A 49 13.99 -2.43 -11.41
CA ALA A 49 12.82 -1.69 -10.93
C ALA A 49 13.18 -0.29 -10.43
N ILE A 50 14.23 -0.16 -9.61
CA ILE A 50 14.69 1.12 -9.06
C ILE A 50 15.19 2.04 -10.19
N GLU A 51 16.10 1.54 -11.05
CA GLU A 51 16.63 2.32 -12.17
C GLU A 51 15.51 2.76 -13.13
N GLY A 52 14.56 1.87 -13.39
CA GLY A 52 13.38 2.22 -14.20
C GLY A 52 12.50 3.27 -13.54
N SER A 53 12.31 3.23 -12.22
CA SER A 53 11.54 4.23 -11.47
C SER A 53 12.23 5.58 -11.48
N LEU A 54 13.54 5.64 -11.20
CA LEU A 54 14.34 6.87 -11.21
C LEU A 54 14.25 7.57 -12.58
N ARG A 55 14.44 6.82 -13.69
CA ARG A 55 14.30 7.37 -15.04
C ARG A 55 12.92 7.95 -15.31
N ARG A 56 11.83 7.24 -14.93
CA ARG A 56 10.46 7.71 -15.18
C ARG A 56 10.07 8.88 -14.29
N LEU A 57 10.58 8.90 -13.06
CA LEU A 57 10.35 9.96 -12.07
C LEU A 57 11.25 11.19 -12.31
N LYS A 58 12.25 11.08 -13.21
CA LYS A 58 13.22 12.16 -13.51
C LYS A 58 13.90 12.70 -12.25
N THR A 59 14.35 11.79 -11.39
CA THR A 59 15.04 12.09 -10.14
C THR A 59 16.14 11.07 -9.90
N ASP A 60 17.15 11.44 -9.14
CA ASP A 60 18.30 10.61 -8.77
C ASP A 60 18.07 9.83 -7.47
N TYR A 61 17.03 10.15 -6.71
CA TYR A 61 16.68 9.43 -5.48
C TYR A 61 15.18 9.26 -5.26
N ILE A 62 14.82 8.21 -4.50
CA ILE A 62 13.47 7.93 -3.99
C ILE A 62 13.54 7.92 -2.47
N ASP A 63 12.61 8.62 -1.79
CA ASP A 63 12.63 8.68 -0.32
C ASP A 63 12.21 7.38 0.32
N LEU A 64 11.17 6.73 -0.17
CA LEU A 64 10.68 5.44 0.35
C LEU A 64 10.49 4.43 -0.79
N TYR A 65 11.26 3.35 -0.77
CA TYR A 65 11.10 2.28 -1.74
C TYR A 65 10.50 1.04 -1.08
N GLN A 66 9.41 0.51 -1.64
CA GLN A 66 8.62 -0.52 -0.99
C GLN A 66 8.58 -1.81 -1.80
N LEU A 67 8.59 -2.95 -1.11
CA LEU A 67 8.21 -4.25 -1.66
C LEU A 67 6.68 -4.28 -1.75
N HIS A 68 6.12 -4.46 -2.97
CA HIS A 68 4.69 -4.19 -3.20
C HIS A 68 3.75 -5.24 -2.62
N TRP A 69 4.15 -6.50 -2.62
CA TRP A 69 3.50 -7.63 -1.95
C TRP A 69 4.50 -8.77 -1.76
N PRO A 70 4.26 -9.68 -0.80
CA PRO A 70 5.15 -10.81 -0.55
C PRO A 70 5.42 -11.66 -1.80
N GLU A 71 6.64 -12.17 -1.91
CA GLU A 71 7.04 -13.11 -2.95
C GLU A 71 6.62 -14.55 -2.59
N ARG A 72 6.69 -14.87 -1.31
CA ARG A 72 6.28 -16.17 -0.77
C ARG A 72 4.76 -16.34 -0.78
N SER A 73 4.31 -17.58 -0.74
CA SER A 73 2.90 -17.92 -0.59
C SER A 73 2.39 -17.49 0.78
N THR A 74 1.49 -16.52 0.82
CA THR A 74 0.86 -16.03 2.04
C THR A 74 -0.47 -15.33 1.75
N ASN A 75 -1.20 -14.95 2.80
CA ASN A 75 -2.46 -14.26 2.69
C ASN A 75 -2.25 -12.75 2.46
N PHE A 76 -2.57 -12.27 1.29
CA PHE A 76 -2.63 -10.86 0.93
C PHE A 76 -3.78 -10.60 -0.05
N PHE A 77 -4.12 -9.35 -0.31
CA PHE A 77 -5.22 -8.93 -1.20
C PHE A 77 -6.58 -9.54 -0.86
N GLY A 78 -6.85 -9.75 0.45
CA GLY A 78 -8.13 -10.28 0.95
C GLY A 78 -8.23 -11.80 0.95
N ARG A 79 -7.15 -12.51 0.65
CA ARG A 79 -7.08 -13.95 0.91
C ARG A 79 -7.12 -14.21 2.42
N ARG A 80 -7.84 -15.25 2.81
CA ARG A 80 -7.95 -15.76 4.19
C ARG A 80 -7.59 -17.24 4.18
N ASP A 81 -7.46 -17.83 5.33
CA ASP A 81 -7.20 -19.27 5.49
C ASP A 81 -5.85 -19.67 4.88
N TYR A 82 -4.79 -19.31 5.60
CA TYR A 82 -3.44 -19.73 5.19
C TYR A 82 -3.38 -21.24 4.99
N LYS A 83 -2.96 -21.66 3.80
CA LYS A 83 -2.83 -23.07 3.44
C LYS A 83 -1.36 -23.46 3.43
N VAL A 84 -1.08 -24.63 3.98
CA VAL A 84 0.23 -25.27 3.82
C VAL A 84 0.38 -25.66 2.34
N HIS A 85 1.48 -25.24 1.74
CA HIS A 85 1.83 -25.58 0.38
C HIS A 85 2.85 -26.73 0.40
N GLU A 86 2.51 -27.90 -0.16
CA GLU A 86 3.43 -29.04 -0.28
C GLU A 86 4.67 -28.71 -1.11
N LYS A 87 4.51 -27.83 -2.12
CA LYS A 87 5.59 -27.25 -2.91
C LYS A 87 5.40 -25.74 -2.96
N GLU A 88 6.07 -25.03 -2.06
CA GLU A 88 6.14 -23.59 -2.15
C GLU A 88 7.09 -23.19 -3.28
N PRO A 89 6.70 -22.28 -4.18
CA PRO A 89 7.62 -21.74 -5.18
C PRO A 89 8.86 -21.15 -4.51
N GLU A 90 10.02 -21.29 -5.14
CA GLU A 90 11.23 -20.62 -4.68
C GLU A 90 11.02 -19.11 -4.60
N TRP A 91 11.48 -18.53 -3.51
CA TRP A 91 11.45 -17.09 -3.28
C TRP A 91 12.77 -16.60 -2.66
N ASN A 92 13.09 -15.33 -2.87
CA ASN A 92 14.31 -14.74 -2.33
C ASN A 92 14.21 -14.60 -0.81
N SER A 93 15.24 -14.99 -0.08
CA SER A 93 15.24 -14.90 1.38
C SER A 93 15.10 -13.44 1.84
N PHE A 94 14.52 -13.23 3.01
CA PHE A 94 14.41 -11.89 3.61
C PHE A 94 15.79 -11.22 3.71
N GLU A 95 16.83 -11.98 4.01
CA GLU A 95 18.20 -11.49 4.11
C GLU A 95 18.74 -11.02 2.76
N SER A 96 18.63 -11.84 1.72
CA SER A 96 19.12 -11.47 0.37
C SER A 96 18.40 -10.25 -0.18
N ILE A 97 17.11 -10.09 0.13
CA ILE A 97 16.32 -8.91 -0.24
C ILE A 97 16.86 -7.66 0.48
N LEU A 98 17.12 -7.73 1.79
CA LEU A 98 17.69 -6.61 2.54
C LEU A 98 19.09 -6.24 2.04
N GLN A 99 19.94 -7.22 1.75
CA GLN A 99 21.28 -6.99 1.20
C GLN A 99 21.22 -6.32 -0.19
N ALA A 100 20.28 -6.72 -1.05
CA ALA A 100 20.06 -6.10 -2.33
C ALA A 100 19.64 -4.62 -2.19
N LEU A 101 18.70 -4.33 -1.28
CA LEU A 101 18.22 -2.97 -1.03
C LEU A 101 19.30 -2.08 -0.37
N GLU A 102 20.15 -2.65 0.48
CA GLU A 102 21.26 -1.94 1.13
C GLU A 102 22.19 -1.27 0.12
N LYS A 103 22.50 -1.92 -1.01
CA LYS A 103 23.34 -1.37 -2.07
C LYS A 103 22.80 -0.06 -2.62
N PHE A 104 21.48 0.04 -2.75
CA PHE A 104 20.80 1.25 -3.25
C PHE A 104 20.68 2.34 -2.19
N ILE A 105 20.61 1.97 -0.91
CA ILE A 105 20.71 2.94 0.19
C ILE A 105 22.14 3.52 0.24
N LYS A 106 23.16 2.67 0.22
CA LYS A 106 24.57 3.11 0.23
C LYS A 106 24.94 3.98 -0.98
N SER A 107 24.33 3.73 -2.14
CA SER A 107 24.52 4.58 -3.34
C SER A 107 23.67 5.85 -3.36
N GLY A 108 22.85 6.11 -2.34
CA GLY A 108 21.98 7.28 -2.24
C GLY A 108 20.73 7.26 -3.14
N LYS A 109 20.50 6.19 -3.92
CA LYS A 109 19.36 6.07 -4.83
C LYS A 109 18.03 5.87 -4.14
N ILE A 110 18.03 5.27 -2.95
CA ILE A 110 16.87 5.19 -2.06
C ILE A 110 17.29 5.60 -0.65
N ARG A 111 16.38 6.26 0.10
CA ARG A 111 16.68 6.71 1.47
C ARG A 111 16.19 5.70 2.51
N TYR A 112 14.95 5.25 2.37
CA TYR A 112 14.29 4.34 3.29
C TYR A 112 13.60 3.21 2.54
N ILE A 113 13.40 2.08 3.21
CA ILE A 113 12.70 0.92 2.67
C ILE A 113 11.46 0.60 3.48
N GLY A 114 10.45 0.05 2.82
CA GLY A 114 9.20 -0.39 3.43
C GLY A 114 8.62 -1.60 2.71
N ILE A 115 7.56 -2.13 3.28
CA ILE A 115 6.82 -3.27 2.75
C ILE A 115 5.36 -2.91 2.51
N SER A 116 4.67 -3.71 1.70
CA SER A 116 3.25 -3.54 1.45
C SER A 116 2.57 -4.89 1.35
N ASN A 117 1.31 -4.97 1.77
CA ASN A 117 0.52 -6.21 1.79
C ASN A 117 1.19 -7.34 2.58
N GLU A 118 1.93 -6.97 3.60
CA GLU A 118 2.73 -7.91 4.38
C GLU A 118 1.96 -8.38 5.62
N THR A 119 2.38 -9.53 6.13
CA THR A 119 1.84 -10.19 7.32
C THR A 119 2.71 -9.93 8.55
N PRO A 120 2.19 -10.20 9.78
CA PRO A 120 3.00 -10.10 11.00
C PRO A 120 4.29 -10.91 10.91
N TYR A 121 4.25 -12.12 10.36
CA TYR A 121 5.43 -12.96 10.17
C TYR A 121 6.52 -12.28 9.34
N GLY A 122 6.16 -11.79 8.15
CA GLY A 122 7.16 -11.19 7.27
C GLY A 122 7.74 -9.89 7.82
N LEU A 123 6.92 -9.04 8.45
CA LEU A 123 7.42 -7.84 9.10
C LEU A 123 8.40 -8.20 10.23
N SER A 124 8.04 -9.14 11.12
CA SER A 124 8.92 -9.58 12.21
C SER A 124 10.25 -10.12 11.70
N ARG A 125 10.24 -10.93 10.63
CA ARG A 125 11.48 -11.48 10.05
C ARG A 125 12.39 -10.41 9.47
N TYR A 126 11.84 -9.40 8.76
CA TYR A 126 12.64 -8.27 8.27
C TYR A 126 13.26 -7.45 9.42
N LEU A 127 12.48 -7.18 10.46
CA LEU A 127 12.94 -6.39 11.61
C LEU A 127 14.02 -7.12 12.42
N GLU A 128 13.83 -8.41 12.65
CA GLU A 128 14.80 -9.28 13.33
C GLU A 128 16.15 -9.32 12.57
N LEU A 129 16.12 -9.58 11.27
CA LEU A 129 17.33 -9.63 10.45
C LEU A 129 18.04 -8.28 10.39
N SER A 130 17.27 -7.19 10.28
CA SER A 130 17.82 -5.85 10.34
C SER A 130 18.61 -5.62 11.64
N LYS A 131 18.04 -6.00 12.78
CA LYS A 131 18.70 -5.85 14.09
C LYS A 131 19.91 -6.76 14.25
N ASN A 132 19.77 -8.05 13.90
CA ASN A 132 20.79 -9.06 14.19
C ASN A 132 21.97 -9.02 13.21
N LYS A 133 21.77 -8.54 11.98
CA LYS A 133 22.78 -8.50 10.92
C LYS A 133 23.17 -7.11 10.47
N ASN A 134 22.72 -6.08 11.19
CA ASN A 134 22.96 -4.66 10.87
C ASN A 134 22.58 -4.31 9.41
N LEU A 135 21.45 -4.86 8.95
CA LEU A 135 20.90 -4.60 7.63
C LEU A 135 19.86 -3.47 7.67
N PRO A 136 19.52 -2.86 6.52
CA PRO A 136 18.53 -1.79 6.48
C PRO A 136 17.18 -2.18 7.10
N ARG A 137 16.58 -1.26 7.84
CA ARG A 137 15.32 -1.47 8.57
C ARG A 137 14.12 -1.09 7.73
N MET A 138 13.08 -1.93 7.72
CA MET A 138 11.76 -1.54 7.23
C MET A 138 11.16 -0.47 8.13
N VAL A 139 10.87 0.71 7.56
CA VAL A 139 10.36 1.86 8.33
C VAL A 139 8.84 2.00 8.28
N SER A 140 8.19 1.35 7.32
CA SER A 140 6.73 1.43 7.15
C SER A 140 6.13 0.18 6.53
N VAL A 141 4.85 -0.03 6.81
CA VAL A 141 4.00 -1.02 6.15
C VAL A 141 2.90 -0.30 5.40
N GLN A 142 2.64 -0.66 4.14
CA GLN A 142 1.49 -0.14 3.40
C GLN A 142 0.46 -1.25 3.19
N ASN A 143 -0.57 -1.30 4.04
CA ASN A 143 -1.62 -2.31 4.02
C ASN A 143 -3.02 -1.68 3.96
N PRO A 144 -4.07 -2.43 3.55
CA PRO A 144 -5.43 -1.92 3.54
C PRO A 144 -5.96 -1.73 4.95
N TYR A 145 -6.60 -0.58 5.19
CA TYR A 145 -7.27 -0.32 6.45
C TYR A 145 -8.44 0.65 6.26
N SER A 146 -9.59 0.33 6.85
CA SER A 146 -10.81 1.16 6.79
C SER A 146 -11.81 0.71 7.85
N LEU A 147 -12.92 1.43 8.00
CA LEU A 147 -14.07 1.04 8.82
C LEU A 147 -14.58 -0.39 8.56
N VAL A 148 -14.46 -0.89 7.33
CA VAL A 148 -14.94 -2.22 6.92
C VAL A 148 -13.83 -3.23 6.65
N ASN A 149 -12.57 -2.85 6.86
CA ASN A 149 -11.44 -3.75 6.81
C ASN A 149 -10.46 -3.44 7.95
N ARG A 150 -10.60 -4.17 9.05
CA ARG A 150 -9.83 -3.98 10.28
C ARG A 150 -8.84 -5.11 10.55
N THR A 151 -8.51 -5.91 9.52
CA THR A 151 -7.59 -7.05 9.67
C THR A 151 -6.21 -6.66 10.17
N TYR A 152 -5.77 -5.43 9.91
CA TYR A 152 -4.49 -4.91 10.41
C TYR A 152 -4.42 -4.86 11.95
N GLU A 153 -5.55 -4.71 12.62
CA GLU A 153 -5.63 -4.69 14.09
C GLU A 153 -5.26 -6.04 14.72
N ILE A 154 -5.31 -7.14 13.92
CA ILE A 154 -4.96 -8.47 14.37
C ILE A 154 -3.45 -8.70 14.16
N GLY A 155 -2.65 -8.47 15.20
CA GLY A 155 -1.20 -8.70 15.21
C GLY A 155 -0.34 -7.60 14.58
N MET A 156 -0.74 -7.00 13.45
CA MET A 156 0.07 -5.96 12.80
C MET A 156 0.12 -4.65 13.59
N SER A 157 -0.99 -4.24 14.20
CA SER A 157 -1.05 -3.01 14.99
C SER A 157 -0.09 -3.04 16.19
N GLU A 158 0.01 -4.18 16.88
CA GLU A 158 0.94 -4.34 17.99
C GLU A 158 2.39 -4.19 17.54
N ILE A 159 2.79 -4.90 16.48
CA ILE A 159 4.16 -4.81 15.93
C ILE A 159 4.45 -3.37 15.49
N SER A 160 3.51 -2.72 14.80
CA SER A 160 3.67 -1.34 14.34
C SER A 160 3.98 -0.37 15.49
N ILE A 161 3.27 -0.51 16.60
CA ILE A 161 3.44 0.35 17.78
C ILE A 161 4.76 0.02 18.49
N ARG A 162 5.01 -1.26 18.82
CA ARG A 162 6.19 -1.69 19.56
C ARG A 162 7.49 -1.45 18.80
N GLU A 163 7.46 -1.74 17.51
CA GLU A 163 8.62 -1.60 16.61
C GLU A 163 8.70 -0.24 15.92
N LYS A 164 7.78 0.69 16.18
CA LYS A 164 7.75 2.02 15.52
C LYS A 164 7.83 1.91 14.00
N CYS A 165 7.10 0.94 13.42
CA CYS A 165 6.99 0.70 11.99
C CYS A 165 5.55 0.92 11.58
N GLY A 166 5.15 2.16 11.31
CA GLY A 166 3.77 2.56 11.19
C GLY A 166 3.11 2.22 9.86
N LEU A 167 1.77 2.29 9.86
CA LEU A 167 0.94 1.97 8.71
C LEU A 167 0.74 3.18 7.79
N LEU A 168 1.00 2.98 6.50
CA LEU A 168 0.49 3.79 5.41
C LEU A 168 -0.81 3.14 4.92
N ALA A 169 -1.95 3.62 5.40
CA ALA A 169 -3.24 2.99 5.16
C ALA A 169 -3.74 3.27 3.74
N TYR A 170 -3.95 2.22 2.94
CA TYR A 170 -4.64 2.36 1.67
C TYR A 170 -6.08 1.79 1.73
N TYR A 171 -6.95 2.19 0.81
CA TYR A 171 -8.38 1.90 0.80
C TYR A 171 -9.18 2.43 2.00
N PRO A 172 -8.89 3.62 2.54
CA PRO A 172 -9.68 4.18 3.64
C PRO A 172 -11.17 4.31 3.31
N LEU A 173 -11.50 4.54 2.04
CA LEU A 173 -12.87 4.62 1.52
C LEU A 173 -13.37 3.30 0.92
N ALA A 174 -12.74 2.15 1.16
CA ALA A 174 -13.15 0.84 0.63
C ALA A 174 -13.47 0.89 -0.88
N SER A 175 -12.55 1.37 -1.71
CA SER A 175 -12.76 1.60 -3.15
C SER A 175 -13.86 2.61 -3.50
N GLY A 176 -14.17 3.51 -2.58
CA GLY A 176 -15.24 4.53 -2.70
C GLY A 176 -16.58 4.09 -2.15
N ALA A 177 -16.72 2.88 -1.59
CA ALA A 177 -17.98 2.44 -0.98
C ALA A 177 -18.35 3.28 0.26
N LEU A 178 -17.37 3.65 1.07
CA LEU A 178 -17.54 4.52 2.23
C LEU A 178 -17.74 6.01 1.89
N SER A 179 -17.81 6.39 0.61
CA SER A 179 -18.30 7.72 0.24
C SER A 179 -19.83 7.80 0.10
N GLY A 180 -20.53 6.68 0.25
CA GLY A 180 -21.97 6.62 0.10
C GLY A 180 -22.50 6.50 -1.34
N LYS A 181 -21.66 6.73 -2.36
CA LYS A 181 -22.09 6.79 -3.77
C LYS A 181 -22.63 5.47 -4.35
N TYR A 182 -22.40 4.34 -3.70
CA TYR A 182 -22.94 3.03 -4.11
C TYR A 182 -24.13 2.57 -3.26
N ARG A 183 -24.66 3.43 -2.39
CA ARG A 183 -25.87 3.13 -1.61
C ARG A 183 -27.07 2.99 -2.54
N ASN A 184 -28.12 2.33 -2.05
CA ASN A 184 -29.34 2.07 -2.82
C ASN A 184 -29.08 1.41 -4.18
N SER A 185 -28.07 0.53 -4.24
CA SER A 185 -27.63 -0.17 -5.47
C SER A 185 -27.19 0.74 -6.62
N GLN A 186 -26.88 1.99 -6.33
CA GLN A 186 -26.35 2.90 -7.35
C GLN A 186 -24.97 2.47 -7.81
N MET A 187 -24.73 2.62 -9.12
CA MET A 187 -23.42 2.36 -9.76
C MET A 187 -23.06 3.55 -10.66
N PRO A 188 -22.59 4.67 -10.10
CA PRO A 188 -22.35 5.87 -10.87
C PRO A 188 -21.37 5.63 -12.01
N LYS A 189 -21.68 6.19 -13.19
CA LYS A 189 -20.82 6.14 -14.37
C LYS A 189 -19.43 6.69 -14.03
N ASN A 190 -18.39 6.06 -14.55
CA ASN A 190 -16.98 6.42 -14.30
C ASN A 190 -16.50 6.26 -12.86
N SER A 191 -17.28 5.62 -11.97
CA SER A 191 -16.81 5.28 -10.63
C SER A 191 -15.96 3.99 -10.64
N ARG A 192 -15.11 3.83 -9.63
CA ARG A 192 -14.13 2.73 -9.58
C ARG A 192 -14.77 1.34 -9.72
N LEU A 193 -15.83 1.06 -8.96
CA LEU A 193 -16.46 -0.27 -8.99
C LEU A 193 -17.33 -0.49 -10.23
N THR A 194 -17.70 0.56 -10.96
CA THR A 194 -18.37 0.48 -12.25
C THR A 194 -17.38 0.19 -13.37
N LEU A 195 -16.20 0.80 -13.32
CA LEU A 195 -15.16 0.64 -14.35
C LEU A 195 -14.38 -0.68 -14.23
N PHE A 196 -14.16 -1.16 -12.99
CA PHE A 196 -13.33 -2.34 -12.73
C PHE A 196 -14.17 -3.46 -12.13
N LYS A 197 -14.68 -4.32 -12.98
CA LYS A 197 -15.40 -5.54 -12.58
C LYS A 197 -14.48 -6.47 -11.77
N GLY A 198 -15.07 -7.24 -10.85
CA GLY A 198 -14.30 -8.15 -9.96
C GLY A 198 -13.76 -7.48 -8.69
N TRP A 199 -14.03 -6.19 -8.50
CA TRP A 199 -13.66 -5.45 -7.27
C TRP A 199 -14.85 -5.24 -6.32
N GLU A 200 -16.01 -5.88 -6.64
CA GLU A 200 -17.28 -5.74 -5.91
C GLU A 200 -17.26 -6.38 -4.51
N ARG A 201 -16.14 -6.99 -4.08
CA ARG A 201 -16.00 -7.57 -2.73
C ARG A 201 -16.41 -6.59 -1.61
N HIS A 202 -16.32 -5.30 -1.87
CA HIS A 202 -16.74 -4.24 -0.95
C HIS A 202 -18.25 -3.94 -1.03
N LEU A 203 -19.02 -4.61 -1.88
CA LEU A 203 -20.45 -4.41 -2.05
C LEU A 203 -21.27 -5.65 -1.65
N ASN A 204 -20.69 -6.57 -0.87
CA ASN A 204 -21.43 -7.73 -0.37
C ASN A 204 -22.57 -7.29 0.60
N PRO A 205 -23.57 -8.13 0.87
CA PRO A 205 -24.74 -7.75 1.67
C PRO A 205 -24.42 -7.23 3.09
N LEU A 206 -23.42 -7.81 3.75
CA LEU A 206 -23.00 -7.36 5.10
C LEU A 206 -22.32 -5.99 5.04
N ALA A 207 -21.46 -5.77 4.04
CA ALA A 207 -20.82 -4.47 3.87
C ALA A 207 -21.86 -3.37 3.56
N ARG A 208 -22.87 -3.66 2.73
CA ARG A 208 -23.95 -2.70 2.44
C ARG A 208 -24.71 -2.28 3.70
N LYS A 209 -25.07 -3.24 4.59
CA LYS A 209 -25.67 -2.92 5.88
C LYS A 209 -24.78 -2.00 6.71
N ALA A 210 -23.49 -2.30 6.79
CA ALA A 210 -22.54 -1.44 7.51
C ALA A 210 -22.47 -0.03 6.92
N TYR A 211 -22.49 0.13 5.58
CA TYR A 211 -22.48 1.46 4.94
C TYR A 211 -23.76 2.24 5.27
N ASP A 212 -24.91 1.59 5.40
CA ASP A 212 -26.14 2.27 5.77
C ASP A 212 -26.09 2.76 7.24
N GLU A 213 -25.51 1.98 8.14
CA GLU A 213 -25.33 2.41 9.54
C GLU A 213 -24.28 3.55 9.63
N TYR A 214 -23.16 3.48 8.91
CA TYR A 214 -22.21 4.59 8.86
C TYR A 214 -22.79 5.86 8.22
N TYR A 215 -23.72 5.71 7.28
CA TYR A 215 -24.44 6.87 6.75
C TYR A 215 -25.33 7.51 7.81
N LYS A 216 -26.11 6.73 8.57
CA LYS A 216 -26.93 7.26 9.66
C LYS A 216 -26.06 8.00 10.67
N LEU A 217 -24.97 7.36 11.11
CA LEU A 217 -24.00 7.96 12.03
C LEU A 217 -23.41 9.28 11.47
N SER A 218 -23.04 9.32 10.20
CA SER A 218 -22.53 10.55 9.60
C SER A 218 -23.54 11.69 9.61
N LYS A 219 -24.84 11.40 9.45
CA LYS A 219 -25.92 12.38 9.54
C LYS A 219 -26.15 12.86 10.97
N GLU A 220 -26.11 11.95 11.93
CA GLU A 220 -26.21 12.27 13.35
C GLU A 220 -25.16 13.29 13.80
N TYR A 221 -23.91 13.10 13.33
CA TYR A 221 -22.80 14.00 13.65
C TYR A 221 -22.59 15.15 12.66
N ASN A 222 -23.50 15.32 11.68
CA ASN A 222 -23.43 16.36 10.66
C ASN A 222 -22.10 16.42 9.91
N ILE A 223 -21.55 15.25 9.55
CA ILE A 223 -20.34 15.10 8.75
C ILE A 223 -20.62 14.24 7.51
N THR A 224 -19.73 14.25 6.51
CA THR A 224 -19.86 13.34 5.37
C THR A 224 -19.34 11.93 5.74
N MET A 225 -19.78 10.92 4.98
CA MET A 225 -19.22 9.57 5.14
C MET A 225 -17.71 9.52 4.83
N VAL A 226 -17.23 10.38 3.94
CA VAL A 226 -15.80 10.52 3.62
C VAL A 226 -15.03 11.04 4.82
N GLN A 227 -15.54 12.10 5.46
CA GLN A 227 -14.94 12.65 6.69
C GLN A 227 -14.95 11.63 7.82
N LEU A 228 -16.07 10.91 8.04
CA LEU A 228 -16.16 9.85 9.04
C LEU A 228 -15.11 8.76 8.80
N ALA A 229 -14.97 8.27 7.57
CA ALA A 229 -14.04 7.21 7.23
C ALA A 229 -12.57 7.65 7.41
N HIS A 230 -12.22 8.86 7.00
CA HIS A 230 -10.87 9.40 7.19
C HIS A 230 -10.56 9.69 8.66
N ALA A 231 -11.50 10.26 9.41
CA ALA A 231 -11.35 10.51 10.85
C ALA A 231 -11.11 9.21 11.61
N PHE A 232 -11.86 8.16 11.28
CA PHE A 232 -11.64 6.83 11.87
C PHE A 232 -10.22 6.31 11.62
N VAL A 233 -9.73 6.36 10.39
CA VAL A 233 -8.37 5.91 10.06
C VAL A 233 -7.34 6.74 10.81
N ASN A 234 -7.46 8.07 10.75
CA ASN A 234 -6.51 9.00 11.36
C ASN A 234 -6.46 8.92 12.91
N SER A 235 -7.54 8.45 13.54
CA SER A 235 -7.57 8.30 15.01
C SER A 235 -6.79 7.09 15.55
N ARG A 236 -6.24 6.21 14.69
CA ARG A 236 -5.56 4.99 15.13
C ARG A 236 -4.08 5.26 15.42
N PRO A 237 -3.55 4.82 16.58
CA PRO A 237 -2.17 5.14 17.00
C PRO A 237 -1.09 4.49 16.12
N PHE A 238 -1.41 3.46 15.36
CA PHE A 238 -0.50 2.78 14.44
C PHE A 238 -0.48 3.39 13.03
N ILE A 239 -1.31 4.40 12.74
CA ILE A 239 -1.32 5.08 11.43
C ILE A 239 -0.24 6.15 11.39
N THR A 240 0.63 6.05 10.39
CA THR A 240 1.59 7.11 10.04
C THR A 240 1.01 8.05 9.00
N SER A 241 0.31 7.49 8.00
CA SER A 241 -0.33 8.28 6.94
C SER A 241 -1.53 7.56 6.35
N ASN A 242 -2.56 8.32 6.06
CA ASN A 242 -3.77 7.88 5.38
C ASN A 242 -3.66 8.24 3.90
N ILE A 243 -3.70 7.22 3.02
CA ILE A 243 -3.50 7.41 1.58
C ILE A 243 -4.83 7.73 0.91
N ILE A 244 -4.94 8.92 0.37
CA ILE A 244 -6.10 9.35 -0.41
C ILE A 244 -5.89 9.14 -1.91
N GLY A 245 -6.99 9.07 -2.66
CA GLY A 245 -7.00 8.85 -4.11
C GLY A 245 -8.15 9.59 -4.77
N ALA A 246 -8.24 10.91 -4.57
CA ALA A 246 -9.23 11.75 -5.24
C ALA A 246 -8.98 11.78 -6.77
N THR A 247 -10.04 11.69 -7.57
CA THR A 247 -9.98 11.74 -9.03
C THR A 247 -10.58 13.02 -9.59
N THR A 248 -11.25 13.82 -8.76
CA THR A 248 -11.76 15.16 -9.09
C THR A 248 -11.39 16.17 -8.00
N MET A 249 -11.48 17.45 -8.33
CA MET A 249 -11.20 18.52 -7.37
C MET A 249 -12.26 18.60 -6.27
N GLU A 250 -13.51 18.25 -6.56
CA GLU A 250 -14.59 18.16 -5.57
C GLU A 250 -14.24 17.11 -4.51
N GLN A 251 -13.83 15.90 -4.93
CA GLN A 251 -13.41 14.83 -4.01
C GLN A 251 -12.18 15.22 -3.18
N LEU A 252 -11.29 16.04 -3.72
CA LEU A 252 -10.11 16.49 -2.98
C LEU A 252 -10.45 17.56 -1.94
N LYS A 253 -11.47 18.36 -2.19
CA LYS A 253 -11.94 19.42 -1.25
C LYS A 253 -12.80 18.86 -0.12
N GLU A 254 -13.51 17.76 -0.34
CA GLU A 254 -14.30 17.07 0.67
C GLU A 254 -13.41 16.43 1.75
#